data_3f55dff3ea1380897f64a1497f0288e2
#
_entry.id   3f55dff3ea1380897f64a1497f0288e2
#
_cell.length_a   1.000
_cell.length_b   1.000
_cell.length_c   1.000
_cell.angle_alpha   90.00
_cell.angle_beta   90.00
_cell.angle_gamma   90.00
#
_symmetry.space_group_name_H-M   'P 1'
#
loop_
_entity.id
_entity.type
_entity.pdbx_description
1 polymer ?
#
loop_
_entity_poly.entity_id
_entity_poly.type
_entity_poly.pdbx_seq_one_letter_code
_entity_poly.pdbx_strand_id
1 'polypeptide(L)'
;MGSGLLYVQAAQRLGLQPITLSDDPTRYDHFGVKEAETIRVDTDDLDALIRECSRLRATYEIAGITGLLDSVYATVGKLCRHFDLRGPNPGAIEQCCDKYTQRQLLTAAGVPMPAYRLAANAAEVECSAAEIGLPVIVKPAVGSSSVGVRLCRTADEVTEHTKHLLGGQHTWRSAPRILVEEFAQGPYYWADIMGNEVFGIGTGDFGPPPHFVYHWQTYPAPLSDDEHERIADVSLSCLRALGLGWGPTGIEFRWTKRGPVVIEVNPRLHGSPTPQMVHLAYGVDLITEHIKLVIGDKCDLRRRHSHFAAARFLIADCDGTLDWIAGNDQVAAVSGVAEVKFYVEPKMPIVRKGDYRDCLGHVIAASSTLPRTEAILRRAVDLIDWSITPFPTIDDVTLT
;
A
#
# COMPACT_ATOMS: atom_id res chain seq x y z
N MET A 1 3.05 7.54 6.10
CA MET A 1 4.33 6.87 6.34
C MET A 1 4.77 6.17 5.07
N GLY A 2 5.67 6.78 4.30
CA GLY A 2 6.04 6.29 2.99
C GLY A 2 7.43 5.66 2.99
N SER A 3 7.69 4.82 2.01
CA SER A 3 9.03 4.28 1.73
C SER A 3 10.00 5.33 1.16
N GLY A 4 9.65 6.64 1.17
CA GLY A 4 10.43 7.72 0.57
C GLY A 4 11.86 7.79 1.09
N LEU A 5 12.02 7.74 2.42
CA LEU A 5 13.33 7.70 3.05
C LEU A 5 14.17 6.50 2.57
N LEU A 6 13.56 5.33 2.43
CA LEU A 6 14.26 4.12 1.98
C LEU A 6 14.76 4.26 0.53
N TYR A 7 14.01 4.96 -0.34
CA TYR A 7 14.45 5.28 -1.71
C TYR A 7 15.61 6.25 -1.73
N VAL A 8 15.56 7.32 -0.92
CA VAL A 8 16.67 8.27 -0.77
C VAL A 8 17.93 7.55 -0.32
N GLN A 9 17.84 6.74 0.74
CA GLN A 9 18.96 5.97 1.27
C GLN A 9 19.50 4.94 0.25
N ALA A 10 18.62 4.28 -0.49
CA ALA A 10 19.01 3.31 -1.50
C ALA A 10 19.72 4.00 -2.68
N ALA A 11 19.25 5.16 -3.13
CA ALA A 11 19.93 5.96 -4.16
C ALA A 11 21.33 6.39 -3.70
N GLN A 12 21.47 6.87 -2.47
CA GLN A 12 22.78 7.25 -1.90
C GLN A 12 23.74 6.06 -1.82
N ARG A 13 23.25 4.87 -1.42
CA ARG A 13 24.08 3.65 -1.42
C ARG A 13 24.59 3.25 -2.82
N LEU A 14 23.86 3.62 -3.87
CA LEU A 14 24.26 3.43 -5.27
C LEU A 14 25.16 4.55 -5.80
N GLY A 15 25.57 5.50 -4.95
CA GLY A 15 26.42 6.63 -5.32
C GLY A 15 25.68 7.74 -6.09
N LEU A 16 24.34 7.72 -6.06
CA LEU A 16 23.52 8.76 -6.68
C LEU A 16 23.25 9.90 -5.69
N GLN A 17 22.99 11.08 -6.23
CA GLN A 17 22.50 12.24 -5.47
C GLN A 17 20.98 12.32 -5.65
N PRO A 18 20.18 11.89 -4.65
CA PRO A 18 18.74 12.00 -4.73
C PRO A 18 18.27 13.43 -4.52
N ILE A 19 17.40 13.92 -5.39
CA ILE A 19 16.68 15.20 -5.27
C ILE A 19 15.19 14.87 -5.20
N THR A 20 14.53 15.32 -4.14
CA THR A 20 13.10 15.10 -3.93
C THR A 20 12.31 16.32 -4.38
N LEU A 21 11.35 16.13 -5.29
CA LEU A 21 10.36 17.13 -5.65
C LEU A 21 9.07 16.89 -4.87
N SER A 22 8.55 17.89 -4.17
CA SER A 22 7.37 17.77 -3.31
C SER A 22 6.56 19.05 -3.24
N ASP A 23 5.25 18.92 -3.13
CA ASP A 23 4.33 20.01 -2.78
C ASP A 23 4.54 20.50 -1.35
N ASP A 24 4.99 19.60 -0.44
CA ASP A 24 5.26 19.88 0.96
C ASP A 24 6.62 19.29 1.39
N PRO A 25 7.71 20.07 1.25
CA PRO A 25 9.05 19.66 1.69
C PRO A 25 9.14 19.31 3.17
N THR A 26 8.31 19.92 4.02
CA THR A 26 8.39 19.72 5.47
C THR A 26 8.10 18.27 5.90
N ARG A 27 7.42 17.51 5.06
CA ARG A 27 7.22 16.06 5.26
C ARG A 27 8.51 15.27 5.29
N TYR A 28 9.60 15.85 4.78
CA TYR A 28 10.91 15.19 4.64
C TYR A 28 11.95 15.75 5.62
N ASP A 29 11.71 16.90 6.26
CA ASP A 29 12.65 17.57 7.18
C ASP A 29 12.97 16.71 8.43
N HIS A 30 12.05 15.84 8.83
CA HIS A 30 12.19 14.99 10.01
C HIS A 30 12.99 13.70 9.79
N PHE A 31 13.37 13.40 8.56
CA PHE A 31 14.03 12.13 8.27
C PHE A 31 15.54 12.09 8.57
N GLY A 32 16.14 13.19 9.00
CA GLY A 32 17.53 13.23 9.46
C GLY A 32 18.57 12.77 8.41
N VAL A 33 18.18 12.68 7.14
CA VAL A 33 19.09 12.36 6.05
C VAL A 33 19.88 13.61 5.72
N LYS A 34 21.09 13.70 6.21
CA LYS A 34 22.04 14.73 5.79
C LYS A 34 22.22 14.59 4.27
N GLU A 35 22.06 15.71 3.54
CA GLU A 35 22.40 15.84 2.11
C GLU A 35 21.31 15.40 1.09
N ALA A 36 20.07 15.12 1.49
CA ALA A 36 18.99 14.97 0.52
C ALA A 36 18.35 16.35 0.22
N GLU A 37 18.56 16.86 -0.98
CA GLU A 37 17.93 18.11 -1.43
C GLU A 37 16.44 17.87 -1.64
N THR A 38 15.59 18.72 -1.08
CA THR A 38 14.15 18.72 -1.32
C THR A 38 13.73 20.07 -1.90
N ILE A 39 13.04 20.03 -3.03
CA ILE A 39 12.61 21.21 -3.77
C ILE A 39 11.08 21.26 -3.76
N ARG A 40 10.54 22.42 -3.38
CA ARG A 40 9.10 22.65 -3.44
C ARG A 40 8.65 22.86 -4.89
N VAL A 41 7.72 22.00 -5.33
CA VAL A 41 7.05 22.11 -6.62
C VAL A 41 5.64 21.53 -6.51
N ASP A 42 4.70 22.09 -7.23
CA ASP A 42 3.38 21.50 -7.37
C ASP A 42 3.49 20.18 -8.17
N THR A 43 3.31 19.06 -7.51
CA THR A 43 3.44 17.73 -8.10
C THR A 43 2.25 17.34 -8.99
N ASP A 44 1.15 18.09 -8.96
CA ASP A 44 0.00 17.92 -9.83
C ASP A 44 0.14 18.77 -11.14
N ASP A 45 1.07 19.76 -11.17
CA ASP A 45 1.40 20.56 -12.35
C ASP A 45 2.58 19.94 -13.13
N LEU A 46 2.27 19.22 -14.22
CA LEU A 46 3.29 18.61 -15.08
C LEU A 46 4.25 19.62 -15.69
N ASP A 47 3.77 20.81 -16.07
CA ASP A 47 4.62 21.84 -16.68
C ASP A 47 5.57 22.45 -15.64
N ALA A 48 5.14 22.60 -14.38
CA ALA A 48 6.01 23.02 -13.29
C ALA A 48 7.12 21.99 -13.05
N LEU A 49 6.78 20.71 -13.04
CA LEU A 49 7.74 19.61 -12.90
C LEU A 49 8.73 19.58 -14.08
N ILE A 50 8.27 19.75 -15.32
CA ILE A 50 9.14 19.82 -16.52
C ILE A 50 10.11 21.00 -16.40
N ARG A 51 9.63 22.19 -16.01
CA ARG A 51 10.50 23.37 -15.82
C ARG A 51 11.57 23.10 -14.78
N GLU A 52 11.19 22.51 -13.64
CA GLU A 52 12.14 22.26 -12.56
C GLU A 52 13.15 21.15 -12.93
N CYS A 53 12.72 20.05 -13.53
CA CYS A 53 13.63 19.03 -14.04
C CYS A 53 14.57 19.57 -15.13
N SER A 54 14.10 20.49 -16.00
CA SER A 54 14.93 21.14 -17.00
C SER A 54 16.00 22.04 -16.36
N ARG A 55 15.66 22.77 -15.29
CA ARG A 55 16.59 23.56 -14.49
C ARG A 55 17.67 22.67 -13.85
N LEU A 56 17.25 21.53 -13.27
CA LEU A 56 18.18 20.57 -12.70
C LEU A 56 19.11 19.95 -13.74
N ARG A 57 18.58 19.63 -14.92
CA ARG A 57 19.37 19.06 -16.05
C ARG A 57 20.47 20.00 -16.55
N ALA A 58 20.34 21.31 -16.33
CA ALA A 58 21.38 22.26 -16.68
C ALA A 58 22.62 22.15 -15.76
N THR A 59 22.47 21.55 -14.58
CA THR A 59 23.53 21.43 -13.57
C THR A 59 23.94 19.98 -13.33
N TYR A 60 22.99 19.04 -13.45
CA TYR A 60 23.17 17.62 -13.16
C TYR A 60 22.88 16.74 -14.38
N GLU A 61 23.54 15.60 -14.46
CA GLU A 61 23.10 14.50 -15.30
C GLU A 61 21.98 13.75 -14.58
N ILE A 62 20.76 13.80 -15.10
CA ILE A 62 19.62 13.10 -14.53
C ILE A 62 19.69 11.63 -14.95
N ALA A 63 20.10 10.75 -14.01
CA ALA A 63 20.20 9.31 -14.26
C ALA A 63 18.83 8.64 -14.37
N GLY A 64 17.79 9.17 -13.71
CA GLY A 64 16.43 8.64 -13.77
C GLY A 64 15.46 9.42 -12.90
N ILE A 65 14.17 9.19 -13.11
CA ILE A 65 13.07 9.79 -12.35
C ILE A 65 12.15 8.68 -11.86
N THR A 66 11.78 8.69 -10.58
CA THR A 66 10.84 7.72 -10.01
C THR A 66 9.90 8.36 -9.00
N GLY A 67 8.88 7.63 -8.59
CA GLY A 67 7.89 8.03 -7.59
C GLY A 67 7.39 6.82 -6.80
N LEU A 68 6.66 7.08 -5.73
CA LEU A 68 6.23 6.05 -4.78
C LEU A 68 4.72 5.88 -4.71
N LEU A 69 3.98 6.92 -5.10
CA LEU A 69 2.54 6.97 -4.97
C LEU A 69 1.87 6.74 -6.32
N ASP A 70 0.80 5.98 -6.32
CA ASP A 70 -0.01 5.74 -7.52
C ASP A 70 -0.38 7.06 -8.21
N SER A 71 -0.70 8.08 -7.39
CA SER A 71 -1.14 9.40 -7.88
C SER A 71 -0.11 10.15 -8.72
N VAL A 72 1.19 9.92 -8.49
CA VAL A 72 2.26 10.63 -9.20
C VAL A 72 3.00 9.74 -10.20
N TYR A 73 2.77 8.42 -10.17
CA TYR A 73 3.56 7.51 -10.98
C TYR A 73 3.28 7.62 -12.49
N ALA A 74 2.07 8.00 -12.88
CA ALA A 74 1.76 8.36 -14.26
C ALA A 74 2.52 9.63 -14.71
N THR A 75 2.59 10.64 -13.83
CA THR A 75 3.38 11.87 -14.05
C THR A 75 4.86 11.55 -14.19
N VAL A 76 5.40 10.64 -13.38
CA VAL A 76 6.77 10.11 -13.56
C VAL A 76 6.97 9.55 -14.98
N GLY A 77 6.05 8.73 -15.46
CA GLY A 77 6.10 8.19 -16.82
C GLY A 77 6.09 9.27 -17.91
N LYS A 78 5.30 10.34 -17.71
CA LYS A 78 5.28 11.51 -18.63
C LYS A 78 6.61 12.26 -18.62
N LEU A 79 7.18 12.49 -17.43
CA LEU A 79 8.51 13.12 -17.29
C LEU A 79 9.61 12.28 -17.93
N CYS A 80 9.64 10.98 -17.64
CA CYS A 80 10.61 10.07 -18.24
C CYS A 80 10.55 10.11 -19.77
N ARG A 81 9.35 10.11 -20.34
CA ARG A 81 9.14 10.23 -21.81
C ARG A 81 9.61 11.59 -22.35
N HIS A 82 9.34 12.69 -21.62
CA HIS A 82 9.76 14.05 -22.03
C HIS A 82 11.29 14.19 -22.04
N PHE A 83 11.99 13.58 -21.08
CA PHE A 83 13.45 13.69 -20.95
C PHE A 83 14.22 12.54 -21.61
N ASP A 84 13.54 11.68 -22.37
CA ASP A 84 14.11 10.47 -22.99
C ASP A 84 14.80 9.54 -21.99
N LEU A 85 14.15 9.36 -20.83
CA LEU A 85 14.56 8.47 -19.76
C LEU A 85 13.71 7.20 -19.76
N ARG A 86 14.25 6.13 -19.17
CA ARG A 86 13.49 4.89 -18.91
C ARG A 86 12.41 5.16 -17.86
N GLY A 87 11.23 4.59 -18.05
CA GLY A 87 10.13 4.79 -17.11
C GLY A 87 8.87 4.01 -17.46
N PRO A 88 7.86 4.07 -16.60
CA PRO A 88 6.60 3.37 -16.79
C PRO A 88 5.80 3.98 -17.95
N ASN A 89 4.91 3.18 -18.55
CA ASN A 89 3.93 3.68 -19.51
C ASN A 89 2.86 4.52 -18.78
N PRO A 90 2.82 5.85 -18.96
CA PRO A 90 1.89 6.69 -18.19
C PRO A 90 0.41 6.37 -18.44
N GLY A 91 0.03 6.00 -19.66
CA GLY A 91 -1.35 5.63 -19.98
C GLY A 91 -1.77 4.33 -19.28
N ALA A 92 -0.89 3.33 -19.24
CA ALA A 92 -1.15 2.09 -18.50
C ALA A 92 -1.29 2.35 -16.98
N ILE A 93 -0.45 3.23 -16.43
CA ILE A 93 -0.55 3.62 -15.02
C ILE A 93 -1.87 4.34 -14.73
N GLU A 94 -2.27 5.32 -15.54
CA GLU A 94 -3.54 6.05 -15.39
C GLU A 94 -4.75 5.10 -15.40
N GLN A 95 -4.77 4.16 -16.34
CA GLN A 95 -5.82 3.15 -16.44
C GLN A 95 -5.83 2.21 -15.23
N CYS A 96 -4.65 1.85 -14.73
CA CYS A 96 -4.50 0.99 -13.57
C CYS A 96 -4.98 1.67 -12.26
N CYS A 97 -4.72 2.97 -12.09
CA CYS A 97 -5.08 3.72 -10.89
C CYS A 97 -6.59 4.01 -10.75
N ASP A 98 -7.38 3.89 -11.81
CA ASP A 98 -8.84 3.91 -11.75
C ASP A 98 -9.37 2.48 -11.63
N LYS A 99 -9.87 2.12 -10.45
CA LYS A 99 -10.33 0.75 -10.15
C LYS A 99 -11.43 0.27 -11.09
N TYR A 100 -12.32 1.16 -11.55
CA TYR A 100 -13.37 0.76 -12.48
C TYR A 100 -12.80 0.45 -13.87
N THR A 101 -11.94 1.31 -14.41
CA THR A 101 -11.23 1.07 -15.68
C THR A 101 -10.37 -0.21 -15.58
N GLN A 102 -9.67 -0.39 -14.48
CA GLN A 102 -8.92 -1.61 -14.20
C GLN A 102 -9.82 -2.86 -14.26
N ARG A 103 -11.01 -2.81 -13.64
CA ARG A 103 -12.00 -3.90 -13.69
C ARG A 103 -12.44 -4.22 -15.12
N GLN A 104 -12.75 -3.19 -15.91
CA GLN A 104 -13.18 -3.36 -17.30
C GLN A 104 -12.10 -4.07 -18.14
N LEU A 105 -10.86 -3.61 -18.06
CA LEU A 105 -9.75 -4.19 -18.82
C LEU A 105 -9.44 -5.64 -18.40
N LEU A 106 -9.42 -5.90 -17.09
CA LEU A 106 -9.19 -7.25 -16.57
C LEU A 106 -10.33 -8.22 -16.93
N THR A 107 -11.59 -7.77 -16.85
CA THR A 107 -12.75 -8.58 -17.26
C THR A 107 -12.70 -8.88 -18.75
N ALA A 108 -12.38 -7.90 -19.60
CA ALA A 108 -12.26 -8.12 -21.04
C ALA A 108 -11.16 -9.12 -21.41
N ALA A 109 -10.12 -9.23 -20.56
CA ALA A 109 -9.03 -10.21 -20.69
C ALA A 109 -9.33 -11.57 -20.06
N GLY A 110 -10.52 -11.77 -19.48
CA GLY A 110 -10.92 -13.02 -18.82
C GLY A 110 -10.23 -13.28 -17.47
N VAL A 111 -9.66 -12.24 -16.84
CA VAL A 111 -9.05 -12.36 -15.51
C VAL A 111 -10.14 -12.55 -14.45
N PRO A 112 -9.99 -13.51 -13.51
CA PRO A 112 -10.98 -13.73 -12.45
C PRO A 112 -11.13 -12.50 -11.53
N MET A 113 -12.36 -11.97 -11.44
CA MET A 113 -12.70 -10.75 -10.73
C MET A 113 -13.96 -10.93 -9.88
N PRO A 114 -14.17 -10.13 -8.81
CA PRO A 114 -15.48 -9.97 -8.19
C PRO A 114 -16.46 -9.35 -9.19
N ALA A 115 -17.75 -9.65 -9.04
CA ALA A 115 -18.79 -8.85 -9.72
C ALA A 115 -18.70 -7.39 -9.26
N TYR A 116 -18.93 -6.43 -10.15
CA TYR A 116 -18.75 -5.00 -9.83
C TYR A 116 -19.72 -4.10 -10.57
N ARG A 117 -20.01 -2.94 -10.00
CA ARG A 117 -20.79 -1.84 -10.60
C ARG A 117 -20.17 -0.51 -10.21
N LEU A 118 -20.26 0.47 -11.11
CA LEU A 118 -19.92 1.86 -10.82
C LEU A 118 -21.20 2.64 -10.53
N ALA A 119 -21.18 3.47 -9.49
CA ALA A 119 -22.28 4.32 -9.09
C ALA A 119 -21.81 5.76 -8.82
N ALA A 120 -22.64 6.75 -9.13
CA ALA A 120 -22.36 8.18 -8.94
C ALA A 120 -23.20 8.80 -7.80
N ASN A 121 -24.21 8.11 -7.31
CA ASN A 121 -25.13 8.59 -6.28
C ASN A 121 -25.69 7.44 -5.42
N ALA A 122 -26.38 7.78 -4.35
CA ALA A 122 -26.89 6.80 -3.38
C ALA A 122 -27.86 5.78 -4.00
N ALA A 123 -28.78 6.22 -4.85
CA ALA A 123 -29.75 5.31 -5.48
C ALA A 123 -29.09 4.28 -6.39
N GLU A 124 -28.06 4.68 -7.13
CA GLU A 124 -27.27 3.78 -7.96
C GLU A 124 -26.44 2.79 -7.12
N VAL A 125 -25.91 3.20 -5.96
CA VAL A 125 -25.19 2.31 -5.02
C VAL A 125 -26.14 1.25 -4.48
N GLU A 126 -27.33 1.65 -4.02
CA GLU A 126 -28.35 0.73 -3.50
C GLU A 126 -28.81 -0.27 -4.55
N CYS A 127 -29.09 0.20 -5.78
CA CYS A 127 -29.44 -0.66 -6.91
C CYS A 127 -28.32 -1.65 -7.23
N SER A 128 -27.09 -1.17 -7.30
CA SER A 128 -25.91 -2.01 -7.57
C SER A 128 -25.69 -3.08 -6.50
N ALA A 129 -25.89 -2.72 -5.22
CA ALA A 129 -25.77 -3.67 -4.13
C ALA A 129 -26.88 -4.74 -4.18
N ALA A 130 -28.10 -4.37 -4.56
CA ALA A 130 -29.20 -5.29 -4.73
C ALA A 130 -28.99 -6.26 -5.93
N GLU A 131 -28.42 -5.76 -7.04
CA GLU A 131 -28.09 -6.59 -8.22
C GLU A 131 -26.97 -7.59 -7.94
N ILE A 132 -25.91 -7.18 -7.24
CA ILE A 132 -24.76 -8.04 -6.91
C ILE A 132 -25.14 -9.05 -5.83
N GLY A 133 -25.95 -8.61 -4.85
CA GLY A 133 -26.30 -9.41 -3.68
C GLY A 133 -25.34 -9.19 -2.49
N LEU A 134 -25.92 -9.03 -1.31
CA LEU A 134 -25.15 -8.83 -0.06
C LEU A 134 -24.47 -10.12 0.39
N PRO A 135 -23.27 -10.02 1.01
CA PRO A 135 -22.55 -8.80 1.35
C PRO A 135 -21.76 -8.21 0.19
N VAL A 136 -21.61 -6.88 0.17
CA VAL A 136 -20.84 -6.15 -0.84
C VAL A 136 -19.72 -5.32 -0.22
N ILE A 137 -18.71 -5.01 -1.02
CA ILE A 137 -17.71 -3.98 -0.73
C ILE A 137 -18.17 -2.69 -1.40
N VAL A 138 -18.21 -1.61 -0.62
CA VAL A 138 -18.47 -0.24 -1.13
C VAL A 138 -17.20 0.58 -0.91
N LYS A 139 -16.66 1.17 -1.98
CA LYS A 139 -15.38 1.89 -1.94
C LYS A 139 -15.29 2.98 -3.02
N PRO A 140 -14.41 4.00 -2.85
CA PRO A 140 -14.08 4.93 -3.93
C PRO A 140 -13.42 4.21 -5.11
N ALA A 141 -13.74 4.61 -6.35
CA ALA A 141 -13.09 4.06 -7.56
C ALA A 141 -11.61 4.48 -7.67
N VAL A 142 -11.22 5.59 -7.03
CA VAL A 142 -9.83 6.06 -6.95
C VAL A 142 -9.45 6.24 -5.49
N GLY A 143 -8.31 5.70 -5.09
CA GLY A 143 -7.81 5.74 -3.72
C GLY A 143 -6.92 4.54 -3.42
N SER A 144 -6.28 4.56 -2.25
CA SER A 144 -5.35 3.52 -1.78
C SER A 144 -5.46 3.31 -0.27
N SER A 145 -4.76 2.29 0.25
CA SER A 145 -4.60 2.04 1.70
C SER A 145 -5.92 1.83 2.46
N SER A 146 -6.91 1.21 1.82
CA SER A 146 -8.25 0.93 2.34
C SER A 146 -9.07 2.16 2.74
N VAL A 147 -8.67 3.39 2.36
CA VAL A 147 -9.42 4.60 2.68
C VAL A 147 -10.79 4.56 2.02
N GLY A 148 -11.85 4.63 2.84
CA GLY A 148 -13.24 4.59 2.38
C GLY A 148 -13.71 3.21 1.92
N VAL A 149 -12.98 2.13 2.19
CA VAL A 149 -13.39 0.75 1.89
C VAL A 149 -14.16 0.16 3.07
N ARG A 150 -15.37 -0.33 2.81
CA ARG A 150 -16.19 -0.98 3.85
C ARG A 150 -16.92 -2.20 3.31
N LEU A 151 -16.95 -3.26 4.12
CA LEU A 151 -17.84 -4.40 3.91
C LEU A 151 -19.22 -4.06 4.45
N CYS A 152 -20.25 -4.13 3.60
CA CYS A 152 -21.64 -3.88 3.92
C CYS A 152 -22.43 -5.20 3.81
N ARG A 153 -23.06 -5.61 4.91
CA ARG A 153 -23.83 -6.86 5.02
C ARG A 153 -25.32 -6.65 4.88
N THR A 154 -25.78 -5.41 5.11
CA THR A 154 -27.20 -5.02 5.06
C THR A 154 -27.37 -3.79 4.18
N ALA A 155 -28.61 -3.55 3.72
CA ALA A 155 -28.95 -2.35 2.97
C ALA A 155 -28.71 -1.06 3.80
N ASP A 156 -28.97 -1.11 5.11
CA ASP A 156 -28.73 0.02 6.00
C ASP A 156 -27.24 0.38 6.08
N GLU A 157 -26.34 -0.63 6.17
CA GLU A 157 -24.88 -0.42 6.13
C GLU A 157 -24.42 0.16 4.79
N VAL A 158 -25.03 -0.25 3.66
CA VAL A 158 -24.77 0.34 2.33
C VAL A 158 -25.18 1.81 2.33
N THR A 159 -26.37 2.12 2.78
CA THR A 159 -26.91 3.50 2.82
C THR A 159 -26.08 4.40 3.74
N GLU A 160 -25.73 3.92 4.94
CA GLU A 160 -24.90 4.65 5.91
C GLU A 160 -23.51 4.97 5.33
N HIS A 161 -22.83 3.95 4.79
CA HIS A 161 -21.48 4.15 4.24
C HIS A 161 -21.49 5.03 2.98
N THR A 162 -22.51 4.92 2.14
CA THR A 162 -22.68 5.80 0.98
C THR A 162 -22.85 7.25 1.40
N LYS A 163 -23.66 7.53 2.44
CA LYS A 163 -23.79 8.88 3.01
C LYS A 163 -22.45 9.40 3.54
N HIS A 164 -21.67 8.55 4.21
CA HIS A 164 -20.33 8.89 4.69
C HIS A 164 -19.41 9.29 3.53
N LEU A 165 -19.38 8.50 2.44
CA LEU A 165 -18.56 8.80 1.28
C LEU A 165 -18.99 10.08 0.55
N LEU A 166 -20.30 10.30 0.37
CA LEU A 166 -20.86 11.46 -0.33
C LEU A 166 -20.91 12.71 0.55
N GLY A 167 -20.90 12.58 1.88
CA GLY A 167 -21.03 13.66 2.85
C GLY A 167 -19.82 14.56 3.05
N GLY A 168 -18.80 14.49 2.18
CA GLY A 168 -17.63 15.38 2.22
C GLY A 168 -16.50 14.90 3.13
N GLN A 169 -16.60 13.74 3.74
CA GLN A 169 -15.52 13.13 4.53
C GLN A 169 -14.46 12.45 3.66
N HIS A 170 -14.78 12.18 2.40
CA HIS A 170 -13.87 11.66 1.41
C HIS A 170 -13.52 12.74 0.39
N THR A 171 -12.21 12.97 0.17
CA THR A 171 -11.75 13.94 -0.83
C THR A 171 -11.75 13.31 -2.22
N TRP A 172 -12.67 13.75 -3.06
CA TRP A 172 -12.73 13.33 -4.47
C TRP A 172 -11.82 14.21 -5.33
N ARG A 173 -11.13 13.59 -6.27
CA ARG A 173 -10.38 14.33 -7.32
C ARG A 173 -11.26 14.83 -8.45
N SER A 174 -12.47 14.27 -8.57
CA SER A 174 -13.49 14.59 -9.55
C SER A 174 -14.88 14.37 -8.93
N ALA A 175 -15.94 14.31 -9.74
CA ALA A 175 -17.27 13.89 -9.26
C ALA A 175 -17.20 12.52 -8.57
N PRO A 176 -18.02 12.25 -7.55
CA PRO A 176 -18.04 10.99 -6.84
C PRO A 176 -18.18 9.80 -7.78
N ARG A 177 -17.31 8.80 -7.61
CA ARG A 177 -17.32 7.53 -8.33
C ARG A 177 -17.12 6.42 -7.31
N ILE A 178 -18.22 5.73 -7.00
CA ILE A 178 -18.26 4.66 -6.00
C ILE A 178 -18.29 3.32 -6.72
N LEU A 179 -17.40 2.44 -6.34
CA LEU A 179 -17.37 1.06 -6.82
C LEU A 179 -18.07 0.17 -5.80
N VAL A 180 -19.06 -0.59 -6.26
CA VAL A 180 -19.76 -1.61 -5.49
C VAL A 180 -19.32 -2.96 -6.02
N GLU A 181 -18.82 -3.84 -5.16
CA GLU A 181 -18.25 -5.14 -5.56
C GLU A 181 -18.78 -6.30 -4.71
N GLU A 182 -18.86 -7.47 -5.34
CA GLU A 182 -19.01 -8.75 -4.62
C GLU A 182 -17.92 -8.87 -3.55
N PHE A 183 -18.28 -9.28 -2.34
CA PHE A 183 -17.28 -9.61 -1.34
C PHE A 183 -16.63 -10.95 -1.68
N ALA A 184 -15.44 -10.91 -2.26
CA ALA A 184 -14.63 -12.10 -2.53
C ALA A 184 -14.15 -12.72 -1.22
N GLN A 185 -14.82 -13.77 -0.75
CA GLN A 185 -14.52 -14.43 0.51
C GLN A 185 -13.40 -15.46 0.35
N GLY A 186 -12.40 -15.40 1.22
CA GLY A 186 -11.29 -16.36 1.29
C GLY A 186 -10.00 -15.72 1.83
N PRO A 187 -8.92 -16.50 1.98
CA PRO A 187 -7.62 -15.99 2.37
C PRO A 187 -7.11 -14.88 1.44
N TYR A 188 -6.37 -13.96 2.02
CA TYR A 188 -5.78 -12.82 1.31
C TYR A 188 -4.32 -13.11 0.96
N TYR A 189 -3.94 -12.78 -0.26
CA TYR A 189 -2.58 -12.89 -0.78
C TYR A 189 -2.23 -11.65 -1.58
N TRP A 190 -0.93 -11.38 -1.71
CA TRP A 190 -0.44 -10.43 -2.70
C TRP A 190 0.78 -11.00 -3.41
N ALA A 191 0.95 -10.60 -4.67
CA ALA A 191 2.14 -10.90 -5.46
C ALA A 191 2.97 -9.64 -5.64
N ASP A 192 4.28 -9.75 -5.41
CA ASP A 192 5.27 -8.71 -5.74
C ASP A 192 5.93 -9.07 -7.06
N ILE A 193 5.91 -8.12 -8.00
CA ILE A 193 6.39 -8.30 -9.37
C ILE A 193 7.39 -7.20 -9.69
N MET A 194 8.46 -7.55 -10.40
CA MET A 194 9.39 -6.59 -10.99
C MET A 194 9.50 -6.88 -12.50
N GLY A 195 9.11 -5.92 -13.33
CA GLY A 195 8.98 -6.16 -14.76
C GLY A 195 7.89 -7.22 -15.05
N ASN A 196 8.31 -8.35 -15.61
CA ASN A 196 7.43 -9.50 -15.87
C ASN A 196 7.76 -10.72 -14.99
N GLU A 197 8.54 -10.54 -13.93
CA GLU A 197 8.91 -11.60 -13.00
C GLU A 197 8.10 -11.49 -11.72
N VAL A 198 7.30 -12.52 -11.40
CA VAL A 198 6.65 -12.67 -10.09
C VAL A 198 7.74 -13.09 -9.10
N PHE A 199 8.21 -12.15 -8.32
CA PHE A 199 9.33 -12.33 -7.41
C PHE A 199 8.93 -13.16 -6.18
N GLY A 200 7.74 -12.94 -5.67
CA GLY A 200 7.23 -13.69 -4.54
C GLY A 200 5.79 -13.32 -4.18
N ILE A 201 5.22 -14.13 -3.30
CA ILE A 201 3.84 -13.99 -2.84
C ILE A 201 3.85 -13.92 -1.31
N GLY A 202 3.16 -12.92 -0.78
CA GLY A 202 2.91 -12.76 0.65
C GLY A 202 1.46 -13.05 1.00
N THR A 203 1.19 -13.16 2.30
CA THR A 203 -0.16 -13.32 2.86
C THR A 203 -0.31 -12.48 4.11
N GLY A 204 -1.54 -12.17 4.46
CA GLY A 204 -1.86 -11.41 5.67
C GLY A 204 -3.33 -11.52 6.03
N ASP A 205 -3.68 -10.90 7.13
CA ASP A 205 -5.06 -10.80 7.55
C ASP A 205 -5.37 -9.40 8.04
N PHE A 206 -6.64 -9.08 7.92
CA PHE A 206 -7.22 -7.83 8.39
C PHE A 206 -7.94 -8.08 9.71
N GLY A 207 -8.17 -7.02 10.46
CA GLY A 207 -9.01 -7.08 11.65
C GLY A 207 -10.46 -7.46 11.36
N PRO A 208 -11.28 -7.47 12.40
CA PRO A 208 -12.69 -7.81 12.24
C PRO A 208 -13.37 -6.81 11.30
N PRO A 209 -14.27 -7.32 10.42
CA PRO A 209 -15.08 -6.43 9.60
C PRO A 209 -15.85 -5.41 10.44
N PRO A 210 -16.24 -4.25 9.89
CA PRO A 210 -16.43 -3.97 8.46
C PRO A 210 -15.22 -3.37 7.74
N HIS A 211 -14.11 -3.14 8.41
CA HIS A 211 -12.94 -2.45 7.88
C HIS A 211 -11.81 -3.42 7.50
N PHE A 212 -10.84 -2.92 6.73
CA PHE A 212 -9.71 -3.70 6.24
C PHE A 212 -8.40 -3.07 6.71
N VAL A 213 -8.17 -3.14 8.04
CA VAL A 213 -6.94 -2.71 8.70
C VAL A 213 -6.05 -3.94 8.90
N TYR A 214 -4.83 -3.91 8.38
CA TYR A 214 -3.91 -5.05 8.55
C TYR A 214 -3.62 -5.32 10.01
N HIS A 215 -3.75 -6.60 10.41
CA HIS A 215 -3.33 -7.10 11.71
C HIS A 215 -2.00 -7.82 11.67
N TRP A 216 -1.78 -8.59 10.61
CA TRP A 216 -0.50 -9.27 10.40
C TRP A 216 -0.23 -9.51 8.92
N GLN A 217 1.04 -9.73 8.61
CA GLN A 217 1.53 -10.11 7.29
C GLN A 217 2.63 -11.14 7.44
N THR A 218 2.77 -12.05 6.46
CA THR A 218 3.84 -13.05 6.39
C THR A 218 4.38 -13.12 4.96
N TYR A 219 5.68 -13.27 4.84
CA TYR A 219 6.40 -13.40 3.58
C TYR A 219 7.53 -14.43 3.70
N PRO A 220 7.66 -15.43 2.79
CA PRO A 220 6.67 -15.76 1.78
C PRO A 220 5.39 -16.35 2.39
N ALA A 221 4.30 -16.35 1.60
CA ALA A 221 3.08 -17.08 1.94
C ALA A 221 3.36 -18.60 1.92
N PRO A 222 2.80 -19.36 2.86
CA PRO A 222 2.93 -20.82 2.89
C PRO A 222 1.97 -21.48 1.88
N LEU A 223 2.29 -21.35 0.59
CA LEU A 223 1.52 -21.89 -0.53
C LEU A 223 2.13 -23.19 -1.05
N SER A 224 1.29 -24.07 -1.57
CA SER A 224 1.74 -25.17 -2.44
C SER A 224 2.24 -24.63 -3.78
N ASP A 225 3.00 -25.45 -4.51
CA ASP A 225 3.52 -25.06 -5.83
C ASP A 225 2.37 -24.76 -6.81
N ASP A 226 1.28 -25.52 -6.80
CA ASP A 226 0.08 -25.29 -7.62
C ASP A 226 -0.59 -23.94 -7.28
N GLU A 227 -0.75 -23.64 -6.01
CA GLU A 227 -1.32 -22.35 -5.58
C GLU A 227 -0.45 -21.17 -5.99
N HIS A 228 0.87 -21.33 -5.83
CA HIS A 228 1.84 -20.32 -6.25
C HIS A 228 1.77 -20.08 -7.76
N GLU A 229 1.78 -21.15 -8.58
CA GLU A 229 1.71 -21.07 -10.03
C GLU A 229 0.41 -20.39 -10.48
N ARG A 230 -0.74 -20.75 -9.91
CA ARG A 230 -2.03 -20.14 -10.25
C ARG A 230 -2.09 -18.64 -9.94
N ILE A 231 -1.52 -18.17 -8.82
CA ILE A 231 -1.43 -16.74 -8.53
C ILE A 231 -0.48 -16.07 -9.52
N ALA A 232 0.64 -16.69 -9.83
CA ALA A 232 1.62 -16.15 -10.79
C ALA A 232 1.02 -16.00 -12.20
N ASP A 233 0.29 -17.00 -12.69
CA ASP A 233 -0.35 -16.97 -14.00
C ASP A 233 -1.41 -15.87 -14.11
N VAL A 234 -2.25 -15.73 -13.08
CA VAL A 234 -3.24 -14.63 -13.03
C VAL A 234 -2.54 -13.28 -12.95
N SER A 235 -1.43 -13.19 -12.21
CA SER A 235 -0.63 -11.96 -12.12
C SER A 235 -0.07 -11.54 -13.48
N LEU A 236 0.54 -12.46 -14.22
CA LEU A 236 1.07 -12.19 -15.57
C LEU A 236 -0.05 -11.83 -16.57
N SER A 237 -1.25 -12.40 -16.39
CA SER A 237 -2.41 -12.04 -17.18
C SER A 237 -2.89 -10.61 -16.90
N CYS A 238 -2.83 -10.16 -15.62
CA CYS A 238 -3.11 -8.78 -15.26
C CYS A 238 -2.12 -7.80 -15.91
N LEU A 239 -0.82 -8.10 -15.88
CA LEU A 239 0.19 -7.24 -16.49
C LEU A 239 -0.08 -7.07 -17.98
N ARG A 240 -0.36 -8.15 -18.70
CA ARG A 240 -0.68 -8.09 -20.14
C ARG A 240 -1.94 -7.28 -20.42
N ALA A 241 -3.00 -7.50 -19.64
CA ALA A 241 -4.28 -6.81 -19.81
C ALA A 241 -4.20 -5.29 -19.58
N LEU A 242 -3.35 -4.87 -18.65
CA LEU A 242 -3.19 -3.47 -18.25
C LEU A 242 -2.03 -2.76 -18.96
N GLY A 243 -1.27 -3.46 -19.82
CA GLY A 243 -0.10 -2.90 -20.49
C GLY A 243 1.03 -2.52 -19.54
N LEU A 244 1.12 -3.22 -18.39
CA LEU A 244 2.20 -3.13 -17.43
C LEU A 244 3.33 -4.10 -17.82
N GLY A 245 4.48 -4.01 -17.15
CA GLY A 245 5.65 -4.88 -17.44
C GLY A 245 6.97 -4.14 -17.36
N TRP A 246 6.93 -2.87 -16.97
CA TRP A 246 8.10 -2.10 -16.57
C TRP A 246 7.96 -1.66 -15.11
N GLY A 247 9.03 -1.87 -14.32
CA GLY A 247 9.03 -1.49 -12.92
C GLY A 247 8.23 -2.45 -12.01
N PRO A 248 8.01 -2.03 -10.77
CA PRO A 248 7.33 -2.84 -9.78
C PRO A 248 5.81 -2.81 -9.98
N THR A 249 5.18 -3.93 -9.68
CA THR A 249 3.73 -4.06 -9.60
C THR A 249 3.36 -4.95 -8.43
N GLY A 250 2.41 -4.49 -7.61
CA GLY A 250 1.81 -5.28 -6.54
C GLY A 250 0.39 -5.68 -6.91
N ILE A 251 0.04 -6.96 -6.80
CA ILE A 251 -1.32 -7.45 -7.11
C ILE A 251 -1.90 -8.13 -5.89
N GLU A 252 -3.12 -7.74 -5.52
CA GLU A 252 -3.85 -8.25 -4.38
C GLU A 252 -4.91 -9.26 -4.79
N PHE A 253 -5.03 -10.34 -4.02
CA PHE A 253 -5.92 -11.46 -4.29
C PHE A 253 -6.72 -11.89 -3.07
N ARG A 254 -7.92 -12.42 -3.33
CA ARG A 254 -8.62 -13.34 -2.42
C ARG A 254 -8.66 -14.71 -3.06
N TRP A 255 -8.28 -15.74 -2.30
CA TRP A 255 -8.42 -17.12 -2.75
C TRP A 255 -9.81 -17.63 -2.42
N THR A 256 -10.68 -17.60 -3.42
CA THR A 256 -12.07 -18.02 -3.28
C THR A 256 -12.25 -19.50 -3.67
N LYS A 257 -13.48 -20.01 -3.60
CA LYS A 257 -13.82 -21.33 -4.16
C LYS A 257 -13.56 -21.42 -5.67
N ARG A 258 -13.50 -20.31 -6.38
CA ARG A 258 -13.18 -20.20 -7.82
C ARG A 258 -11.65 -20.15 -8.06
N GLY A 259 -10.83 -20.15 -7.04
CA GLY A 259 -9.39 -19.90 -7.08
C GLY A 259 -9.04 -18.45 -6.81
N PRO A 260 -7.84 -17.98 -7.23
CA PRO A 260 -7.40 -16.62 -6.99
C PRO A 260 -8.26 -15.62 -7.79
N VAL A 261 -8.82 -14.64 -7.08
CA VAL A 261 -9.65 -13.56 -7.63
C VAL A 261 -8.93 -12.25 -7.34
N VAL A 262 -8.72 -11.43 -8.37
CA VAL A 262 -7.97 -10.17 -8.27
C VAL A 262 -8.80 -9.10 -7.55
N ILE A 263 -8.22 -8.51 -6.50
CA ILE A 263 -8.84 -7.42 -5.74
C ILE A 263 -8.32 -6.06 -6.20
N GLU A 264 -7.03 -5.95 -6.50
CA GLU A 264 -6.43 -4.71 -6.96
C GLU A 264 -5.08 -4.96 -7.63
N VAL A 265 -4.76 -4.19 -8.65
CA VAL A 265 -3.43 -4.11 -9.25
C VAL A 265 -2.86 -2.72 -8.95
N ASN A 266 -1.73 -2.67 -8.28
CA ASN A 266 -1.04 -1.44 -7.91
C ASN A 266 0.27 -1.34 -8.72
N PRO A 267 0.45 -0.34 -9.61
CA PRO A 267 1.63 -0.26 -10.47
C PRO A 267 2.86 0.30 -9.73
N ARG A 268 3.15 -0.24 -8.56
CA ARG A 268 4.25 0.13 -7.66
C ARG A 268 4.57 -1.01 -6.69
N LEU A 269 5.66 -0.86 -5.93
CA LEU A 269 5.90 -1.72 -4.77
C LEU A 269 4.78 -1.60 -3.74
N HIS A 270 4.51 -2.69 -3.05
CA HIS A 270 3.69 -2.64 -1.83
C HIS A 270 4.32 -1.70 -0.80
N GLY A 271 3.48 -1.09 0.04
CA GLY A 271 3.93 -0.21 1.09
C GLY A 271 4.71 -0.92 2.20
N SER A 272 5.32 -0.14 3.09
CA SER A 272 5.94 -0.68 4.31
C SER A 272 4.89 -1.45 5.13
N PRO A 273 5.26 -2.64 5.70
CA PRO A 273 6.63 -3.16 5.79
C PRO A 273 7.04 -4.16 4.70
N THR A 274 6.26 -4.35 3.63
CA THR A 274 6.50 -5.42 2.65
C THR A 274 7.92 -5.43 2.05
N PRO A 275 8.52 -4.31 1.57
CA PRO A 275 9.87 -4.34 1.03
C PRO A 275 10.93 -4.80 2.06
N GLN A 276 10.76 -4.43 3.32
CA GLN A 276 11.64 -4.87 4.41
C GLN A 276 11.49 -6.38 4.67
N MET A 277 10.25 -6.89 4.65
CA MET A 277 9.98 -8.32 4.82
C MET A 277 10.57 -9.13 3.67
N VAL A 278 10.48 -8.66 2.44
CA VAL A 278 11.12 -9.28 1.27
C VAL A 278 12.64 -9.34 1.45
N HIS A 279 13.24 -8.24 1.89
CA HIS A 279 14.67 -8.21 2.15
C HIS A 279 15.10 -9.22 3.23
N LEU A 280 14.35 -9.30 4.31
CA LEU A 280 14.60 -10.25 5.40
C LEU A 280 14.37 -11.71 4.98
N ALA A 281 13.37 -11.96 4.14
CA ALA A 281 13.04 -13.31 3.69
C ALA A 281 13.99 -13.83 2.61
N TYR A 282 14.43 -12.98 1.69
CA TYR A 282 15.16 -13.41 0.49
C TYR A 282 16.50 -12.73 0.26
N GLY A 283 16.87 -11.73 1.07
CA GLY A 283 18.10 -10.96 0.90
C GLY A 283 18.09 -10.02 -0.31
N VAL A 284 16.92 -9.72 -0.87
CA VAL A 284 16.75 -8.84 -2.03
C VAL A 284 16.12 -7.53 -1.61
N ASP A 285 16.80 -6.42 -1.84
CA ASP A 285 16.29 -5.08 -1.61
C ASP A 285 15.56 -4.57 -2.86
N LEU A 286 14.24 -4.80 -2.92
CA LEU A 286 13.40 -4.41 -4.07
C LEU A 286 13.46 -2.91 -4.38
N ILE A 287 13.69 -2.06 -3.39
CA ILE A 287 13.83 -0.61 -3.60
C ILE A 287 15.12 -0.32 -4.35
N THR A 288 16.23 -0.91 -3.92
CA THR A 288 17.52 -0.79 -4.63
C THR A 288 17.42 -1.35 -6.05
N GLU A 289 16.78 -2.50 -6.23
CA GLU A 289 16.60 -3.10 -7.56
C GLU A 289 15.69 -2.27 -8.47
N HIS A 290 14.67 -1.62 -7.91
CA HIS A 290 13.85 -0.67 -8.67
C HIS A 290 14.66 0.55 -9.11
N ILE A 291 15.50 1.13 -8.24
CA ILE A 291 16.36 2.27 -8.61
C ILE A 291 17.34 1.86 -9.72
N LYS A 292 17.94 0.68 -9.64
CA LYS A 292 18.79 0.15 -10.73
C LYS A 292 18.04 0.10 -12.06
N LEU A 293 16.79 -0.41 -12.05
CA LEU A 293 15.95 -0.41 -13.24
C LEU A 293 15.72 1.01 -13.79
N VAL A 294 15.45 1.96 -12.91
CA VAL A 294 15.21 3.38 -13.26
C VAL A 294 16.42 4.00 -13.95
N ILE A 295 17.63 3.74 -13.46
CA ILE A 295 18.89 4.26 -14.05
C ILE A 295 19.40 3.41 -15.23
N GLY A 296 18.72 2.33 -15.56
CA GLY A 296 19.06 1.48 -16.70
C GLY A 296 20.00 0.33 -16.41
N ASP A 297 20.30 0.08 -15.15
CA ASP A 297 21.10 -1.05 -14.71
C ASP A 297 20.25 -2.34 -14.67
N LYS A 298 20.93 -3.48 -14.58
CA LYS A 298 20.28 -4.78 -14.44
C LYS A 298 19.79 -4.99 -13.01
N CYS A 299 18.53 -5.37 -12.86
CA CYS A 299 17.99 -5.89 -11.60
C CYS A 299 18.60 -7.25 -11.27
N ASP A 300 18.90 -7.50 -10.00
CA ASP A 300 19.31 -8.80 -9.48
C ASP A 300 18.31 -9.27 -8.43
N LEU A 301 17.32 -10.02 -8.87
CA LEU A 301 16.26 -10.58 -8.03
C LEU A 301 16.59 -11.97 -7.47
N ARG A 302 17.84 -12.46 -7.63
CA ARG A 302 18.24 -13.78 -7.13
C ARG A 302 18.16 -13.79 -5.61
N ARG A 303 17.40 -14.76 -5.10
CA ARG A 303 17.28 -14.99 -3.65
C ARG A 303 18.63 -15.43 -3.09
N ARG A 304 19.10 -14.75 -2.04
CA ARG A 304 20.38 -15.03 -1.36
C ARG A 304 20.21 -16.03 -0.23
N HIS A 305 19.01 -16.14 0.31
CA HIS A 305 18.60 -17.13 1.31
C HIS A 305 17.09 -17.34 1.21
N SER A 306 16.56 -18.26 2.00
CA SER A 306 15.14 -18.54 2.10
C SER A 306 14.76 -18.59 3.58
N HIS A 307 14.27 -17.47 4.10
CA HIS A 307 13.74 -17.31 5.44
C HIS A 307 12.27 -16.93 5.38
N PHE A 308 11.64 -16.83 6.54
CA PHE A 308 10.32 -16.23 6.71
C PHE A 308 10.45 -14.92 7.46
N ALA A 309 9.78 -13.89 6.98
CA ALA A 309 9.59 -12.64 7.68
C ALA A 309 8.09 -12.44 7.94
N ALA A 310 7.75 -11.91 9.10
CA ALA A 310 6.37 -11.60 9.41
C ALA A 310 6.28 -10.28 10.16
N ALA A 311 5.16 -9.57 9.98
CA ALA A 311 4.87 -8.31 10.64
C ALA A 311 3.58 -8.41 11.46
N ARG A 312 3.57 -7.78 12.62
CA ARG A 312 2.38 -7.55 13.44
C ARG A 312 2.15 -6.06 13.55
N PHE A 313 0.92 -5.63 13.25
CA PHE A 313 0.52 -4.24 13.38
C PHE A 313 -0.13 -4.00 14.72
N LEU A 314 0.18 -2.86 15.33
CA LEU A 314 -0.35 -2.41 16.61
C LEU A 314 -1.53 -1.49 16.30
N ILE A 315 -2.74 -1.91 16.61
CA ILE A 315 -3.97 -1.21 16.22
C ILE A 315 -4.58 -0.57 17.45
N ALA A 316 -4.94 0.72 17.33
CA ALA A 316 -5.63 1.43 18.39
C ALA A 316 -6.98 0.77 18.73
N ASP A 317 -7.25 0.59 20.01
CA ASP A 317 -8.45 -0.06 20.54
C ASP A 317 -9.61 0.92 20.74
N CYS A 318 -9.33 2.21 20.97
CA CYS A 318 -10.34 3.26 21.13
C CYS A 318 -9.91 4.60 20.53
N ASP A 319 -10.84 5.53 20.42
CA ASP A 319 -10.58 6.93 20.10
C ASP A 319 -10.23 7.68 21.38
N GLY A 320 -9.26 8.61 21.31
CA GLY A 320 -8.85 9.35 22.49
C GLY A 320 -7.49 10.05 22.32
N THR A 321 -6.86 10.42 23.42
CA THR A 321 -5.51 10.95 23.45
C THR A 321 -4.55 9.84 23.89
N LEU A 322 -3.49 9.58 23.14
CA LEU A 322 -2.46 8.63 23.53
C LEU A 322 -1.68 9.18 24.72
N ASP A 323 -1.80 8.52 25.88
CA ASP A 323 -1.06 8.92 27.09
C ASP A 323 0.41 8.48 26.97
N TRP A 324 0.62 7.23 26.63
CA TRP A 324 1.93 6.63 26.42
C TRP A 324 1.85 5.38 25.55
N ILE A 325 2.97 5.02 24.93
CA ILE A 325 3.26 3.75 24.29
C ILE A 325 4.67 3.32 24.71
N ALA A 326 4.86 2.07 25.10
CA ALA A 326 6.09 1.55 25.65
C ALA A 326 6.45 0.18 25.11
N GLY A 327 7.69 -0.26 25.37
CA GLY A 327 8.19 -1.59 25.00
C GLY A 327 9.23 -1.58 23.87
N ASN A 328 9.53 -0.44 23.26
CA ASN A 328 10.42 -0.35 22.10
C ASN A 328 11.78 -1.05 22.32
N ASP A 329 12.47 -0.71 23.41
CA ASP A 329 13.82 -1.23 23.69
C ASP A 329 13.79 -2.72 24.07
N GLN A 330 12.78 -3.13 24.84
CA GLN A 330 12.58 -4.54 25.21
C GLN A 330 12.31 -5.41 23.98
N VAL A 331 11.47 -4.91 23.07
CA VAL A 331 11.15 -5.60 21.81
C VAL A 331 12.36 -5.65 20.89
N ALA A 332 13.08 -4.55 20.74
CA ALA A 332 14.30 -4.50 19.91
C ALA A 332 15.38 -5.48 20.42
N ALA A 333 15.40 -5.79 21.71
CA ALA A 333 16.33 -6.76 22.33
C ALA A 333 15.90 -8.22 22.12
N VAL A 334 14.70 -8.50 21.63
CA VAL A 334 14.24 -9.89 21.37
C VAL A 334 14.97 -10.45 20.15
N SER A 335 15.72 -11.52 20.35
CA SER A 335 16.45 -12.17 19.26
C SER A 335 15.51 -12.65 18.14
N GLY A 336 15.77 -12.19 16.91
CA GLY A 336 14.97 -12.45 15.72
C GLY A 336 13.94 -11.36 15.40
N VAL A 337 13.78 -10.36 16.25
CA VAL A 337 13.12 -9.10 15.87
C VAL A 337 14.07 -8.29 14.99
N ALA A 338 13.57 -7.86 13.83
CA ALA A 338 14.31 -7.08 12.86
C ALA A 338 13.96 -5.58 12.92
N GLU A 339 12.72 -5.25 13.24
CA GLU A 339 12.27 -3.87 13.36
C GLU A 339 11.12 -3.78 14.38
N VAL A 340 11.13 -2.73 15.18
CA VAL A 340 9.99 -2.21 15.92
C VAL A 340 9.87 -0.73 15.62
N LYS A 341 8.68 -0.28 15.28
CA LYS A 341 8.45 1.11 14.90
C LYS A 341 7.10 1.60 15.39
N PHE A 342 7.11 2.69 16.15
CA PHE A 342 5.91 3.42 16.53
C PHE A 342 5.70 4.59 15.57
N TYR A 343 4.45 4.83 15.19
CA TYR A 343 4.02 5.87 14.25
C TYR A 343 3.42 7.07 14.97
N VAL A 344 3.20 6.93 16.26
CA VAL A 344 2.54 7.87 17.14
C VAL A 344 3.44 8.23 18.30
N GLU A 345 3.20 9.41 18.86
CA GLU A 345 3.89 9.93 20.03
C GLU A 345 2.87 10.24 21.14
N PRO A 346 3.27 10.22 22.43
CA PRO A 346 2.41 10.64 23.52
C PRO A 346 1.79 12.02 23.27
N LYS A 347 0.55 12.20 23.68
CA LYS A 347 -0.32 13.36 23.49
C LYS A 347 -0.91 13.55 22.08
N MET A 348 -0.61 12.66 21.13
CA MET A 348 -1.28 12.68 19.84
C MET A 348 -2.76 12.25 19.97
N PRO A 349 -3.69 12.91 19.26
CA PRO A 349 -5.06 12.45 19.16
C PRO A 349 -5.13 11.20 18.27
N ILE A 350 -5.78 10.16 18.76
CA ILE A 350 -6.06 8.92 18.04
C ILE A 350 -7.54 8.96 17.66
N VAL A 351 -7.83 8.96 16.36
CA VAL A 351 -9.18 8.90 15.82
C VAL A 351 -9.21 7.80 14.77
N ARG A 352 -9.85 6.70 15.09
CA ARG A 352 -9.94 5.55 14.20
C ARG A 352 -10.78 5.87 12.97
N LYS A 353 -10.26 5.48 11.82
CA LYS A 353 -10.84 5.74 10.49
C LYS A 353 -11.24 4.46 9.76
N GLY A 354 -10.91 3.29 10.32
CA GLY A 354 -11.13 2.00 9.67
C GLY A 354 -10.14 1.73 8.53
N ASP A 355 -8.95 2.35 8.56
CA ASP A 355 -7.90 2.19 7.56
C ASP A 355 -6.50 2.21 8.20
N TYR A 356 -5.44 2.31 7.38
CA TYR A 356 -4.04 2.27 7.84
C TYR A 356 -3.70 3.29 8.93
N ARG A 357 -4.50 4.35 9.11
CA ARG A 357 -4.29 5.40 10.13
C ARG A 357 -4.59 4.93 11.54
N ASP A 358 -5.29 3.80 11.68
CA ASP A 358 -5.57 3.19 12.99
C ASP A 358 -4.35 2.45 13.56
N CYS A 359 -3.29 2.34 12.77
CA CYS A 359 -2.07 1.64 13.15
C CYS A 359 -1.16 2.55 13.99
N LEU A 360 -0.89 2.17 15.24
CA LEU A 360 0.03 2.85 16.14
C LEU A 360 1.50 2.52 15.84
N GLY A 361 1.76 1.38 15.19
CA GLY A 361 3.08 0.90 14.89
C GLY A 361 3.11 -0.50 14.33
N HIS A 362 4.30 -1.06 14.16
CA HIS A 362 4.47 -2.47 13.80
C HIS A 362 5.74 -3.07 14.38
N VAL A 363 5.77 -4.39 14.43
CA VAL A 363 6.95 -5.21 14.73
C VAL A 363 7.18 -6.15 13.58
N ILE A 364 8.45 -6.29 13.13
CA ILE A 364 8.87 -7.26 12.13
C ILE A 364 9.84 -8.25 12.78
N ALA A 365 9.60 -9.54 12.56
CA ALA A 365 10.54 -10.59 12.93
C ALA A 365 10.89 -11.47 11.72
N ALA A 366 12.05 -12.10 11.75
CA ALA A 366 12.49 -13.03 10.73
C ALA A 366 13.25 -14.22 11.33
N SER A 367 13.08 -15.38 10.71
CA SER A 367 13.83 -16.59 11.04
C SER A 367 13.77 -17.60 9.89
N SER A 368 14.47 -18.74 10.06
CA SER A 368 14.52 -19.80 9.05
C SER A 368 13.22 -20.59 8.89
N THR A 369 12.24 -20.46 9.82
CA THR A 369 10.97 -21.19 9.74
C THR A 369 9.81 -20.31 10.17
N LEU A 370 8.64 -20.47 9.53
CA LEU A 370 7.43 -19.69 9.85
C LEU A 370 7.00 -19.86 11.33
N PRO A 371 6.90 -21.08 11.91
CA PRO A 371 6.49 -21.22 13.32
C PRO A 371 7.42 -20.49 14.31
N ARG A 372 8.73 -20.46 14.01
CA ARG A 372 9.70 -19.73 14.84
C ARG A 372 9.52 -18.22 14.71
N THR A 373 9.29 -17.72 13.49
CA THR A 373 9.04 -16.29 13.24
C THR A 373 7.78 -15.81 13.97
N GLU A 374 6.69 -16.59 13.91
CA GLU A 374 5.45 -16.30 14.63
C GLU A 374 5.62 -16.32 16.16
N ALA A 375 6.40 -17.27 16.67
CA ALA A 375 6.70 -17.34 18.12
C ALA A 375 7.51 -16.12 18.59
N ILE A 376 8.49 -15.66 17.79
CA ILE A 376 9.25 -14.43 18.06
C ILE A 376 8.31 -13.23 18.11
N LEU A 377 7.44 -13.07 17.07
CA LEU A 377 6.50 -11.96 16.99
C LEU A 377 5.53 -11.94 18.18
N ARG A 378 4.96 -13.09 18.53
CA ARG A 378 4.05 -13.18 19.68
C ARG A 378 4.73 -12.68 20.95
N ARG A 379 5.92 -13.20 21.25
CA ARG A 379 6.71 -12.77 22.41
C ARG A 379 7.06 -11.29 22.37
N ALA A 380 7.38 -10.77 21.19
CA ALA A 380 7.74 -9.36 21.00
C ALA A 380 6.55 -8.44 21.27
N VAL A 381 5.39 -8.78 20.70
CA VAL A 381 4.16 -7.97 20.85
C VAL A 381 3.66 -7.97 22.30
N ASP A 382 3.80 -9.09 23.04
CA ASP A 382 3.46 -9.18 24.46
C ASP A 382 4.28 -8.23 25.37
N LEU A 383 5.36 -7.64 24.84
CA LEU A 383 6.19 -6.64 25.55
C LEU A 383 5.79 -5.19 25.23
N ILE A 384 4.83 -5.00 24.34
CA ILE A 384 4.34 -3.66 23.95
C ILE A 384 3.03 -3.40 24.67
N ASP A 385 2.94 -2.22 25.24
CA ASP A 385 1.72 -1.75 25.87
C ASP A 385 1.51 -0.25 25.62
N TRP A 386 0.25 0.21 25.68
CA TRP A 386 -0.11 1.61 25.51
C TRP A 386 -1.36 1.96 26.31
N SER A 387 -1.56 3.26 26.52
CA SER A 387 -2.76 3.81 27.13
C SER A 387 -3.33 4.93 26.28
N ILE A 388 -4.64 4.91 26.05
CA ILE A 388 -5.39 5.94 25.38
C ILE A 388 -6.50 6.41 26.31
N THR A 389 -6.48 7.69 26.71
CA THR A 389 -7.58 8.31 27.43
C THR A 389 -8.68 8.67 26.43
N PRO A 390 -9.89 8.09 26.52
CA PRO A 390 -10.98 8.39 25.61
C PRO A 390 -11.32 9.89 25.59
N PHE A 391 -11.75 10.40 24.42
CA PHE A 391 -12.28 11.76 24.35
C PHE A 391 -13.51 11.89 25.22
N PRO A 392 -13.73 13.09 25.86
CA PRO A 392 -14.95 13.35 26.64
C PRO A 392 -16.21 13.09 25.79
N THR A 393 -17.16 12.40 26.33
CA THR A 393 -18.49 12.25 25.72
C THR A 393 -19.32 13.52 25.97
N ILE A 394 -20.36 13.75 25.15
CA ILE A 394 -21.25 14.92 25.32
C ILE A 394 -21.88 14.92 26.73
N ASP A 395 -22.07 13.74 27.32
CA ASP A 395 -22.63 13.60 28.68
C ASP A 395 -21.65 14.03 29.77
N ASP A 396 -20.35 13.94 29.54
CA ASP A 396 -19.30 14.37 30.49
C ASP A 396 -19.17 15.89 30.57
N VAL A 397 -19.58 16.62 29.53
CA VAL A 397 -19.47 18.10 29.43
C VAL A 397 -20.65 18.78 30.11
N THR A 398 -21.77 18.08 30.41
CA THR A 398 -22.97 18.63 31.04
C THR A 398 -22.96 18.59 32.57
N LEU A 399 -21.91 18.05 33.21
CA LEU A 399 -21.80 17.88 34.68
C LEU A 399 -20.73 18.80 35.33
N THR A 400 -20.18 19.75 34.61
CA THR A 400 -19.31 20.82 35.13
C THR A 400 -19.92 22.19 34.85
#